data_1245768c8ece412b347c0bd50065b321
#
_entry.id   1245768c8ece412b347c0bd50065b321
#
_cell.length_a   1.000
_cell.length_b   1.000
_cell.length_c   1.000
_cell.angle_alpha   90.00
_cell.angle_beta   90.00
_cell.angle_gamma   90.00
#
_symmetry.space_group_name_H-M   'P 1'
#
loop_
_entity.id
_entity.type
_entity.pdbx_description
1 polymer ?
#
loop_
_entity_poly.entity_id
_entity_poly.type
_entity_poly.pdbx_seq_one_letter_code
_entity_poly.pdbx_strand_id
1 'polypeptide(L)'
;MFVWVGLCSAQTSSDKYVLIDGCFFNGMPPGIRTDEGAQMIMLTDEEGHTALEIRLNKGKTLPDYAMKYRVSVEKVPGGEELLRISRSGAQKPMAIAATNTVTLDKWVGKPFPDFKVKDTTGRVWTKADIIGKPFVLNYWHTGCRPCIKEMPELNEWMKICPDVTYFSTTWNTAEQIKKIVENRPFLFTHIADELFFFNLFKVQVTPTTLLVDKKGIIRYWEEGTSESKRAYLLDRLKELSAE
;
A
#
# COMPACT_ATOMS: atom_id res chain seq x y z
N MET A 1 26.45 21.47 39.39
CA MET A 1 25.43 20.40 39.32
C MET A 1 24.35 20.92 38.41
N PHE A 2 24.53 20.69 37.10
CA PHE A 2 23.57 21.11 36.08
C PHE A 2 22.61 19.96 35.80
N VAL A 3 21.36 20.18 36.14
CA VAL A 3 20.27 19.25 35.81
C VAL A 3 19.93 19.43 34.35
N TRP A 4 20.24 18.43 33.52
CA TRP A 4 19.79 18.31 32.17
C TRP A 4 18.31 17.86 32.19
N VAL A 5 17.40 18.80 32.00
CA VAL A 5 16.00 18.48 31.69
C VAL A 5 15.96 18.06 30.24
N GLY A 6 15.89 16.75 30.00
CA GLY A 6 15.64 16.18 28.69
C GLY A 6 14.24 16.56 28.25
N LEU A 7 14.14 17.50 27.31
CA LEU A 7 12.96 17.68 26.50
C LEU A 7 12.78 16.44 25.63
N CYS A 8 11.96 15.52 26.12
CA CYS A 8 11.38 14.47 25.31
C CYS A 8 10.41 15.16 24.35
N SER A 9 10.89 15.54 23.15
CA SER A 9 10.03 15.96 22.07
C SER A 9 9.17 14.75 21.71
N ALA A 10 7.94 14.73 22.20
CA ALA A 10 6.90 13.90 21.63
C ALA A 10 6.85 14.23 20.13
N GLN A 11 7.34 13.34 19.29
CA GLN A 11 7.04 13.37 17.87
C GLN A 11 5.53 13.22 17.74
N THR A 12 4.87 14.35 17.60
CA THR A 12 3.45 14.42 17.29
C THR A 12 3.24 13.69 15.98
N SER A 13 2.42 12.66 15.99
CA SER A 13 2.05 11.83 14.84
C SER A 13 1.17 12.60 13.85
N SER A 14 1.65 13.76 13.40
CA SER A 14 0.86 14.73 12.62
C SER A 14 0.65 14.34 11.15
N ASP A 15 1.47 13.43 10.61
CA ASP A 15 1.41 13.05 9.18
C ASP A 15 0.40 11.91 8.91
N LYS A 16 -0.51 11.66 9.84
CA LYS A 16 -1.39 10.49 9.80
C LYS A 16 -2.67 10.71 9.00
N TYR A 17 -3.18 11.93 8.96
CA TYR A 17 -4.49 12.20 8.37
C TYR A 17 -4.39 12.82 6.98
N VAL A 18 -5.22 12.29 6.08
CA VAL A 18 -5.37 12.78 4.71
C VAL A 18 -6.79 13.32 4.54
N LEU A 19 -6.91 14.51 3.95
CA LEU A 19 -8.18 15.14 3.62
C LEU A 19 -8.39 15.10 2.11
N ILE A 20 -9.47 14.46 1.65
CA ILE A 20 -9.84 14.40 0.22
C ILE A 20 -11.34 14.69 0.11
N ASP A 21 -11.73 15.61 -0.75
CA ASP A 21 -13.12 16.01 -0.96
C ASP A 21 -13.87 16.31 0.35
N GLY A 22 -13.21 16.96 1.31
CA GLY A 22 -13.78 17.30 2.61
C GLY A 22 -13.94 16.13 3.58
N CYS A 23 -13.43 14.96 3.27
CA CYS A 23 -13.45 13.77 4.11
C CYS A 23 -12.06 13.42 4.63
N PHE A 24 -11.93 13.20 5.94
CA PHE A 24 -10.69 12.73 6.55
C PHE A 24 -10.53 11.20 6.47
N PHE A 25 -9.30 10.77 6.30
CA PHE A 25 -8.87 9.38 6.27
C PHE A 25 -7.62 9.20 7.13
N ASN A 26 -7.44 8.01 7.70
CA ASN A 26 -6.22 7.63 8.39
C ASN A 26 -5.17 7.11 7.38
N GLY A 27 -4.43 8.04 6.76
CA GLY A 27 -3.58 7.77 5.60
C GLY A 27 -4.36 7.73 4.28
N MET A 28 -3.67 7.46 3.17
CA MET A 28 -4.30 7.38 1.85
C MET A 28 -5.32 6.22 1.82
N PRO A 29 -6.58 6.48 1.44
CA PRO A 29 -7.55 5.41 1.26
C PRO A 29 -7.07 4.40 0.21
N PRO A 30 -7.32 3.09 0.42
CA PRO A 30 -6.92 2.06 -0.54
C PRO A 30 -7.50 2.31 -1.93
N GLY A 31 -6.73 2.02 -2.98
CA GLY A 31 -7.15 2.19 -4.36
C GLY A 31 -7.26 3.65 -4.83
N ILE A 32 -7.04 4.63 -3.94
CA ILE A 32 -6.96 6.04 -4.30
C ILE A 32 -5.53 6.37 -4.69
N ARG A 33 -5.38 6.95 -5.85
CA ARG A 33 -4.09 7.38 -6.39
C ARG A 33 -4.10 8.86 -6.70
N THR A 34 -2.97 9.50 -6.45
CA THR A 34 -2.73 10.87 -6.89
C THR A 34 -2.20 10.82 -8.31
N ASP A 35 -3.03 11.20 -9.27
CA ASP A 35 -2.60 11.31 -10.66
C ASP A 35 -1.67 12.51 -10.88
N GLU A 36 -1.02 12.54 -12.04
CA GLU A 36 -0.35 13.75 -12.51
C GLU A 36 -1.34 14.92 -12.50
N GLY A 37 -1.05 15.94 -11.71
CA GLY A 37 -1.87 17.14 -11.56
C GLY A 37 -2.74 17.21 -10.30
N ALA A 38 -2.84 16.15 -9.48
CA ALA A 38 -3.43 16.30 -8.16
C ALA A 38 -2.59 17.26 -7.32
N GLN A 39 -3.26 18.18 -6.62
CA GLN A 39 -2.58 19.14 -5.75
C GLN A 39 -2.50 18.57 -4.34
N MET A 40 -1.33 18.63 -3.74
CA MET A 40 -1.13 18.31 -2.33
C MET A 40 -0.86 19.57 -1.53
N ILE A 41 -1.54 19.72 -0.41
CA ILE A 41 -1.45 20.90 0.44
C ILE A 41 -1.30 20.41 1.88
N MET A 42 -0.22 20.81 2.56
CA MET A 42 -0.11 20.57 3.99
C MET A 42 -0.97 21.61 4.70
N LEU A 43 -2.02 21.17 5.36
CA LEU A 43 -2.83 21.99 6.24
C LEU A 43 -2.20 22.00 7.63
N THR A 44 -2.13 23.16 8.24
CA THR A 44 -1.63 23.32 9.62
C THR A 44 -2.49 24.37 10.31
N ASP A 45 -3.01 24.04 11.49
CA ASP A 45 -3.73 24.99 12.33
C ASP A 45 -2.78 25.76 13.29
N GLU A 46 -3.33 26.69 14.06
CA GLU A 46 -2.56 27.52 15.01
C GLU A 46 -2.00 26.69 16.19
N GLU A 47 -2.59 25.53 16.48
CA GLU A 47 -2.13 24.61 17.54
C GLU A 47 -1.07 23.61 17.04
N GLY A 48 -0.76 23.63 15.73
CA GLY A 48 0.23 22.76 15.11
C GLY A 48 -0.30 21.40 14.68
N HIS A 49 -1.64 21.17 14.69
CA HIS A 49 -2.20 19.97 14.08
C HIS A 49 -2.07 20.04 12.56
N THR A 50 -1.84 18.91 11.93
CA THR A 50 -1.62 18.86 10.48
C THR A 50 -2.45 17.77 9.81
N ALA A 51 -2.80 18.01 8.54
CA ALA A 51 -3.32 17.00 7.63
C ALA A 51 -2.84 17.27 6.21
N LEU A 52 -2.66 16.23 5.41
CA LEU A 52 -2.36 16.34 3.99
C LEU A 52 -3.66 16.44 3.19
N GLU A 53 -3.99 17.63 2.69
CA GLU A 53 -5.09 17.79 1.73
C GLU A 53 -4.65 17.34 0.33
N ILE A 54 -5.47 16.52 -0.31
CA ILE A 54 -5.29 16.11 -1.69
C ILE A 54 -6.50 16.58 -2.48
N ARG A 55 -6.27 17.50 -3.40
CA ARG A 55 -7.27 17.96 -4.36
C ARG A 55 -7.16 17.16 -5.63
N LEU A 56 -8.19 16.37 -5.90
CA LEU A 56 -8.25 15.56 -7.12
C LEU A 56 -8.40 16.47 -8.35
N ASN A 57 -7.98 15.97 -9.50
CA ASN A 57 -8.16 16.65 -10.77
C ASN A 57 -9.63 16.92 -11.07
N LYS A 58 -9.90 17.99 -11.82
CA LYS A 58 -11.26 18.36 -12.21
C LYS A 58 -12.01 17.19 -12.87
N GLY A 59 -13.17 16.87 -12.30
CA GLY A 59 -14.03 15.76 -12.78
C GLY A 59 -13.72 14.40 -12.16
N LYS A 60 -12.70 14.30 -11.29
CA LYS A 60 -12.47 13.10 -10.48
C LYS A 60 -13.08 13.31 -9.09
N THR A 61 -13.71 12.28 -8.57
CA THR A 61 -14.30 12.23 -7.22
C THR A 61 -13.83 10.98 -6.49
N LEU A 62 -13.94 11.01 -5.17
CA LEU A 62 -13.72 9.82 -4.36
C LEU A 62 -14.71 8.71 -4.77
N PRO A 63 -14.24 7.48 -5.04
CA PRO A 63 -15.13 6.35 -5.25
C PRO A 63 -15.94 6.02 -3.99
N ASP A 64 -17.17 5.55 -4.14
CA ASP A 64 -18.07 5.21 -3.04
C ASP A 64 -17.45 4.26 -2.01
N TYR A 65 -16.66 3.29 -2.48
CA TYR A 65 -15.99 2.35 -1.59
C TYR A 65 -15.00 3.01 -0.63
N ALA A 66 -14.40 4.16 -1.00
CA ALA A 66 -13.45 4.87 -0.15
C ALA A 66 -14.14 5.44 1.10
N MET A 67 -15.43 5.74 1.02
CA MET A 67 -16.21 6.33 2.11
C MET A 67 -16.28 5.42 3.35
N LYS A 68 -16.14 4.10 3.19
CA LYS A 68 -16.08 3.17 4.34
C LYS A 68 -14.84 3.36 5.23
N TYR A 69 -13.78 3.99 4.69
CA TYR A 69 -12.53 4.26 5.41
C TYR A 69 -12.48 5.68 6.00
N ARG A 70 -13.57 6.43 5.89
CA ARG A 70 -13.66 7.78 6.41
C ARG A 70 -13.50 7.80 7.93
N VAL A 71 -12.76 8.77 8.41
CA VAL A 71 -12.63 9.12 9.84
C VAL A 71 -13.53 10.31 10.12
N SER A 72 -14.33 10.25 11.19
CA SER A 72 -15.16 11.39 11.57
C SER A 72 -14.27 12.55 12.06
N VAL A 73 -14.68 13.77 11.78
CA VAL A 73 -13.89 14.99 12.03
C VAL A 73 -13.52 15.14 13.51
N GLU A 74 -14.39 14.71 14.43
CA GLU A 74 -14.18 14.79 15.88
C GLU A 74 -13.07 13.88 16.38
N LYS A 75 -12.68 12.88 15.57
CA LYS A 75 -11.56 11.97 15.86
C LYS A 75 -10.22 12.45 15.33
N VAL A 76 -10.23 13.55 14.57
CA VAL A 76 -9.03 14.16 13.98
C VAL A 76 -8.61 15.34 14.85
N PRO A 77 -7.41 15.34 15.44
CA PRO A 77 -6.91 16.51 16.16
C PRO A 77 -6.96 17.76 15.28
N GLY A 78 -7.61 18.83 15.76
CA GLY A 78 -7.82 20.05 14.98
C GLY A 78 -8.73 19.91 13.76
N GLY A 79 -9.49 18.81 13.63
CA GLY A 79 -10.21 18.45 12.40
C GLY A 79 -11.16 19.53 11.87
N GLU A 80 -11.96 20.16 12.73
CA GLU A 80 -12.86 21.25 12.32
C GLU A 80 -12.10 22.45 11.79
N GLU A 81 -11.01 22.83 12.46
CA GLU A 81 -10.21 23.96 12.05
C GLU A 81 -9.44 23.67 10.75
N LEU A 82 -8.89 22.46 10.61
CA LEU A 82 -8.25 22.02 9.37
C LEU A 82 -9.23 22.02 8.18
N LEU A 83 -10.49 21.61 8.39
CA LEU A 83 -11.55 21.73 7.36
C LEU A 83 -11.83 23.20 7.02
N ARG A 84 -11.88 24.08 8.01
CA ARG A 84 -12.09 25.52 7.80
C ARG A 84 -10.94 26.10 6.97
N ILE A 85 -9.70 25.75 7.29
CA ILE A 85 -8.50 26.17 6.55
C ILE A 85 -8.55 25.67 5.11
N SER A 86 -8.89 24.40 4.89
CA SER A 86 -9.06 23.81 3.55
C SER A 86 -10.05 24.61 2.70
N ARG A 87 -11.23 24.91 3.26
CA ARG A 87 -12.31 25.66 2.57
C ARG A 87 -11.93 27.10 2.29
N SER A 88 -11.06 27.71 3.10
CA SER A 88 -10.62 29.09 2.89
C SER A 88 -9.71 29.25 1.69
N GLY A 89 -9.06 28.18 1.24
CA GLY A 89 -8.06 28.20 0.17
C GLY A 89 -6.80 29.00 0.50
N ALA A 90 -6.57 29.34 1.77
CA ALA A 90 -5.49 30.22 2.20
C ALA A 90 -4.10 29.61 2.06
N GLN A 91 -3.99 28.29 2.08
CA GLN A 91 -2.71 27.61 1.94
C GLN A 91 -2.41 27.23 0.50
N LYS A 92 -1.18 27.48 0.09
CA LYS A 92 -0.71 27.20 -1.28
C LYS A 92 -0.36 25.73 -1.44
N PRO A 93 -0.57 25.15 -2.63
CA PRO A 93 -0.10 23.81 -2.94
C PRO A 93 1.41 23.69 -2.71
N MET A 94 1.84 22.58 -2.13
CA MET A 94 3.26 22.23 -2.07
C MET A 94 3.76 22.03 -3.49
N ALA A 95 4.91 22.64 -3.82
CA ALA A 95 5.63 22.27 -5.03
C ALA A 95 6.19 20.85 -4.79
N ILE A 96 5.43 19.84 -5.22
CA ILE A 96 5.94 18.47 -5.23
C ILE A 96 6.91 18.43 -6.41
N ALA A 97 8.21 18.29 -6.10
CA ALA A 97 9.11 17.73 -7.09
C ALA A 97 8.42 16.45 -7.57
N ALA A 98 8.20 16.33 -8.89
CA ALA A 98 7.54 15.18 -9.50
C ALA A 98 8.29 13.90 -9.03
N THR A 99 7.91 13.40 -7.85
CA THR A 99 8.35 12.11 -7.41
C THR A 99 7.73 11.15 -8.40
N ASN A 100 8.56 10.29 -8.98
CA ASN A 100 8.25 9.30 -9.99
C ASN A 100 7.10 8.36 -9.60
N THR A 101 5.91 8.91 -9.33
CA THR A 101 4.64 8.18 -9.11
C THR A 101 4.10 7.58 -10.43
N VAL A 102 4.88 7.70 -11.49
CA VAL A 102 4.52 7.41 -12.89
C VAL A 102 4.29 5.93 -13.19
N THR A 103 4.54 5.00 -12.25
CA THR A 103 4.70 3.61 -12.67
C THR A 103 3.53 2.67 -12.40
N LEU A 104 2.67 2.97 -11.44
CA LEU A 104 1.68 1.99 -10.98
C LEU A 104 0.42 1.93 -11.84
N ASP A 105 -0.13 3.06 -12.27
CA ASP A 105 -1.30 3.10 -13.18
C ASP A 105 -1.00 2.49 -14.54
N LYS A 106 0.28 2.42 -14.89
CA LYS A 106 0.72 1.85 -16.15
C LYS A 106 0.40 0.35 -16.27
N TRP A 107 0.32 -0.37 -15.15
CA TRP A 107 0.19 -1.83 -15.16
C TRP A 107 -1.22 -2.33 -14.82
N VAL A 108 -2.01 -1.58 -14.05
CA VAL A 108 -3.39 -1.96 -13.75
C VAL A 108 -4.23 -2.01 -15.03
N GLY A 109 -4.98 -3.08 -15.21
CA GLY A 109 -5.76 -3.37 -16.42
C GLY A 109 -4.96 -4.04 -17.54
N LYS A 110 -3.64 -4.27 -17.36
CA LYS A 110 -2.79 -4.93 -18.36
C LYS A 110 -2.50 -6.37 -18.00
N PRO A 111 -2.20 -7.20 -19.01
CA PRO A 111 -1.73 -8.56 -18.78
C PRO A 111 -0.44 -8.56 -17.95
N PHE A 112 -0.39 -9.46 -16.97
CA PHE A 112 0.86 -9.75 -16.25
C PHE A 112 1.88 -10.26 -17.26
N PRO A 113 3.11 -9.72 -17.27
CA PRO A 113 4.12 -10.09 -18.24
C PRO A 113 4.52 -11.57 -18.16
N ASP A 114 5.12 -12.10 -19.20
CA ASP A 114 5.71 -13.43 -19.16
C ASP A 114 6.89 -13.45 -18.21
N PHE A 115 7.02 -14.55 -17.47
CA PHE A 115 8.11 -14.73 -16.52
C PHE A 115 8.53 -16.19 -16.43
N LYS A 116 9.73 -16.39 -15.89
CA LYS A 116 10.26 -17.69 -15.49
C LYS A 116 11.12 -17.45 -14.24
N VAL A 117 10.62 -17.87 -13.11
CA VAL A 117 11.27 -17.70 -11.80
C VAL A 117 11.35 -19.02 -11.06
N LYS A 118 12.20 -19.08 -10.03
CA LYS A 118 12.40 -20.27 -9.22
C LYS A 118 12.05 -19.97 -7.77
N ASP A 119 11.25 -20.83 -7.14
CA ASP A 119 10.98 -20.70 -5.74
C ASP A 119 12.08 -21.30 -4.85
N THR A 120 11.97 -21.12 -3.54
CA THR A 120 12.94 -21.60 -2.55
C THR A 120 13.03 -23.13 -2.47
N THR A 121 12.06 -23.86 -3.04
CA THR A 121 12.09 -25.34 -3.14
C THR A 121 12.81 -25.82 -4.40
N GLY A 122 13.10 -24.91 -5.33
CA GLY A 122 13.70 -25.20 -6.63
C GLY A 122 12.70 -25.41 -7.75
N ARG A 123 11.39 -25.33 -7.48
CA ARG A 123 10.36 -25.40 -8.52
C ARG A 123 10.42 -24.14 -9.41
N VAL A 124 10.37 -24.39 -10.71
CA VAL A 124 10.27 -23.32 -11.71
C VAL A 124 8.81 -22.98 -11.92
N TRP A 125 8.50 -21.69 -11.92
CA TRP A 125 7.19 -21.13 -12.17
C TRP A 125 7.23 -20.25 -13.42
N THR A 126 6.19 -20.37 -14.24
CA THR A 126 5.97 -19.58 -15.44
C THR A 126 4.55 -19.01 -15.43
N LYS A 127 4.24 -18.12 -16.34
CA LYS A 127 2.90 -17.59 -16.50
C LYS A 127 1.86 -18.70 -16.75
N ALA A 128 2.21 -19.74 -17.48
CA ALA A 128 1.31 -20.86 -17.77
C ALA A 128 0.88 -21.62 -16.50
N ASP A 129 1.71 -21.61 -15.45
CA ASP A 129 1.41 -22.29 -14.19
C ASP A 129 0.37 -21.54 -13.33
N ILE A 130 0.11 -20.26 -13.63
CA ILE A 130 -0.74 -19.39 -12.82
C ILE A 130 -2.02 -18.93 -13.54
N ILE A 131 -2.14 -19.12 -14.85
CA ILE A 131 -3.36 -18.80 -15.59
C ILE A 131 -4.50 -19.74 -15.19
N GLY A 132 -5.71 -19.22 -15.06
CA GLY A 132 -6.91 -19.97 -14.65
C GLY A 132 -7.27 -19.82 -13.17
N LYS A 133 -6.35 -19.27 -12.35
CA LYS A 133 -6.62 -18.90 -10.96
C LYS A 133 -6.14 -17.48 -10.69
N PRO A 134 -6.82 -16.72 -9.83
CA PRO A 134 -6.26 -15.46 -9.35
C PRO A 134 -4.95 -15.71 -8.60
N PHE A 135 -4.06 -14.73 -8.58
CA PHE A 135 -2.88 -14.82 -7.74
C PHE A 135 -2.53 -13.49 -7.06
N VAL A 136 -1.86 -13.62 -5.93
CA VAL A 136 -1.28 -12.54 -5.15
C VAL A 136 0.23 -12.55 -5.35
N LEU A 137 0.83 -11.38 -5.58
CA LEU A 137 2.28 -11.19 -5.56
C LEU A 137 2.61 -10.11 -4.52
N ASN A 138 3.24 -10.51 -3.42
CA ASN A 138 3.67 -9.60 -2.36
C ASN A 138 5.18 -9.38 -2.43
N TYR A 139 5.60 -8.11 -2.50
CA TYR A 139 7.00 -7.68 -2.49
C TYR A 139 7.43 -7.33 -1.07
N TRP A 140 8.52 -7.90 -0.64
CA TRP A 140 9.04 -7.68 0.70
C TRP A 140 10.56 -7.83 0.78
N HIS A 141 11.16 -7.59 1.94
CA HIS A 141 12.54 -7.95 2.23
C HIS A 141 12.75 -8.17 3.73
N THR A 142 13.82 -8.86 4.10
CA THR A 142 14.07 -9.29 5.50
C THR A 142 14.29 -8.14 6.49
N GLY A 143 14.65 -6.96 6.03
CA GLY A 143 14.76 -5.74 6.84
C GLY A 143 13.48 -4.90 6.91
N CYS A 144 12.43 -5.31 6.18
CA CYS A 144 11.17 -4.57 6.13
C CYS A 144 10.26 -4.92 7.32
N ARG A 145 10.33 -4.11 8.38
CA ARG A 145 9.51 -4.34 9.59
C ARG A 145 8.00 -4.35 9.32
N PRO A 146 7.41 -3.41 8.55
CA PRO A 146 5.98 -3.46 8.23
C PRO A 146 5.59 -4.71 7.42
N CYS A 147 6.45 -5.18 6.50
CA CYS A 147 6.22 -6.42 5.76
C CYS A 147 6.10 -7.62 6.70
N ILE A 148 7.06 -7.76 7.64
CA ILE A 148 7.07 -8.86 8.60
C ILE A 148 5.83 -8.80 9.53
N LYS A 149 5.37 -7.58 9.84
CA LYS A 149 4.20 -7.39 10.72
C LYS A 149 2.89 -7.83 10.06
N GLU A 150 2.76 -7.70 8.74
CA GLU A 150 1.54 -8.09 8.02
C GLU A 150 1.43 -9.59 7.70
N MET A 151 2.55 -10.36 7.72
CA MET A 151 2.59 -11.77 7.32
C MET A 151 1.52 -12.65 7.98
N PRO A 152 1.24 -12.54 9.31
CA PRO A 152 0.19 -13.36 9.92
C PRO A 152 -1.19 -13.11 9.32
N GLU A 153 -1.50 -11.84 9.01
CA GLU A 153 -2.79 -11.49 8.39
C GLU A 153 -2.86 -11.97 6.94
N LEU A 154 -1.76 -11.85 6.17
CA LEU A 154 -1.68 -12.38 4.81
C LEU A 154 -1.83 -13.92 4.77
N ASN A 155 -1.34 -14.63 5.79
CA ASN A 155 -1.56 -16.07 5.90
C ASN A 155 -3.04 -16.44 6.07
N GLU A 156 -3.83 -15.59 6.75
CA GLU A 156 -5.29 -15.81 6.87
C GLU A 156 -6.00 -15.67 5.52
N TRP A 157 -5.47 -14.85 4.58
CA TRP A 157 -6.04 -14.76 3.24
C TRP A 157 -6.05 -16.11 2.52
N MET A 158 -5.02 -16.96 2.74
CA MET A 158 -4.94 -18.31 2.16
C MET A 158 -6.07 -19.23 2.63
N LYS A 159 -6.54 -19.02 3.87
CA LYS A 159 -7.68 -19.77 4.41
C LYS A 159 -9.01 -19.25 3.87
N ILE A 160 -9.10 -17.92 3.69
CA ILE A 160 -10.33 -17.26 3.22
C ILE A 160 -10.53 -17.47 1.72
N CYS A 161 -9.44 -17.44 0.94
CA CYS A 161 -9.45 -17.59 -0.52
C CYS A 161 -8.50 -18.75 -0.93
N PRO A 162 -8.84 -20.02 -0.68
CA PRO A 162 -7.95 -21.17 -0.89
C PRO A 162 -7.63 -21.46 -2.36
N ASP A 163 -8.47 -21.00 -3.29
CA ASP A 163 -8.30 -21.21 -4.74
C ASP A 163 -7.39 -20.16 -5.41
N VAL A 164 -6.76 -19.31 -4.62
CA VAL A 164 -5.81 -18.29 -5.08
C VAL A 164 -4.38 -18.81 -4.96
N THR A 165 -3.52 -18.47 -5.91
CA THR A 165 -2.08 -18.73 -5.80
C THR A 165 -1.38 -17.57 -5.09
N TYR A 166 -0.53 -17.86 -4.12
CA TYR A 166 0.13 -16.85 -3.29
C TYR A 166 1.63 -16.88 -3.46
N PHE A 167 2.20 -15.81 -4.00
CA PHE A 167 3.63 -15.61 -4.14
C PHE A 167 4.12 -14.45 -3.28
N SER A 168 5.31 -14.63 -2.73
CA SER A 168 6.10 -13.52 -2.21
C SER A 168 7.41 -13.43 -2.98
N THR A 169 7.87 -12.21 -3.29
CA THR A 169 9.13 -11.99 -4.01
C THR A 169 10.04 -11.07 -3.23
N THR A 170 11.34 -11.39 -3.22
CA THR A 170 12.36 -10.64 -2.51
C THR A 170 13.72 -10.85 -3.16
N TRP A 171 14.60 -9.86 -3.04
CA TRP A 171 16.01 -9.98 -3.41
C TRP A 171 16.87 -10.72 -2.38
N ASN A 172 16.28 -11.08 -1.24
CA ASN A 172 16.98 -11.83 -0.21
C ASN A 172 17.15 -13.30 -0.61
N THR A 173 18.24 -13.91 -0.14
CA THR A 173 18.51 -15.33 -0.38
C THR A 173 17.52 -16.24 0.36
N ALA A 174 17.40 -17.48 -0.10
CA ALA A 174 16.56 -18.49 0.58
C ALA A 174 16.94 -18.68 2.05
N GLU A 175 18.24 -18.60 2.40
CA GLU A 175 18.72 -18.69 3.78
C GLU A 175 18.27 -17.48 4.62
N GLN A 176 18.32 -16.27 4.05
CA GLN A 176 17.87 -15.05 4.74
C GLN A 176 16.36 -15.09 4.99
N ILE A 177 15.58 -15.56 3.99
CA ILE A 177 14.14 -15.78 4.13
C ILE A 177 13.89 -16.77 5.28
N LYS A 178 14.55 -17.93 5.25
CA LYS A 178 14.40 -18.99 6.25
C LYS A 178 14.54 -18.46 7.68
N LYS A 179 15.58 -17.65 7.96
CA LYS A 179 15.80 -17.04 9.28
C LYS A 179 14.62 -16.20 9.79
N ILE A 180 13.87 -15.58 8.88
CA ILE A 180 12.69 -14.79 9.25
C ILE A 180 11.48 -15.71 9.44
N VAL A 181 11.20 -16.59 8.48
CA VAL A 181 9.95 -17.38 8.46
C VAL A 181 9.94 -18.52 9.49
N GLU A 182 11.09 -18.97 9.98
CA GLU A 182 11.18 -19.91 11.11
C GLU A 182 10.57 -19.34 12.39
N ASN A 183 10.73 -18.03 12.63
CA ASN A 183 10.23 -17.35 13.83
C ASN A 183 8.91 -16.60 13.57
N ARG A 184 8.62 -16.29 12.33
CA ARG A 184 7.42 -15.56 11.88
C ARG A 184 6.93 -16.19 10.58
N PRO A 185 6.11 -17.26 10.66
CA PRO A 185 5.68 -17.99 9.48
C PRO A 185 5.03 -17.09 8.43
N PHE A 186 5.50 -17.23 7.19
CA PHE A 186 4.90 -16.64 6.01
C PHE A 186 4.72 -17.76 4.99
N LEU A 187 3.46 -18.15 4.76
CA LEU A 187 3.10 -19.41 4.08
C LEU A 187 3.03 -19.29 2.56
N PHE A 188 3.30 -18.11 2.02
CA PHE A 188 3.35 -17.87 0.57
C PHE A 188 4.49 -18.64 -0.08
N THR A 189 4.36 -18.97 -1.35
CA THR A 189 5.48 -19.48 -2.15
C THR A 189 6.53 -18.39 -2.34
N HIS A 190 7.72 -18.61 -1.82
CA HIS A 190 8.80 -17.61 -1.82
C HIS A 190 9.64 -17.68 -3.08
N ILE A 191 9.70 -16.59 -3.83
CA ILE A 191 10.64 -16.36 -4.93
C ILE A 191 11.84 -15.59 -4.36
N ALA A 192 12.95 -16.29 -4.16
CA ALA A 192 14.17 -15.77 -3.55
C ALA A 192 15.17 -15.28 -4.60
N ASP A 193 16.12 -14.42 -4.19
CA ASP A 193 17.17 -13.87 -5.03
C ASP A 193 16.65 -13.22 -6.32
N GLU A 194 15.44 -12.65 -6.27
CA GLU A 194 14.72 -12.27 -7.45
C GLU A 194 14.59 -10.74 -7.57
N LEU A 195 15.26 -10.18 -8.56
CA LEU A 195 15.16 -8.76 -8.91
C LEU A 195 14.32 -8.51 -10.18
N PHE A 196 13.98 -9.57 -10.92
CA PHE A 196 13.25 -9.42 -12.19
C PHE A 196 11.93 -8.66 -11.99
N PHE A 197 11.10 -9.10 -11.05
CA PHE A 197 9.82 -8.43 -10.77
C PHE A 197 10.01 -7.02 -10.21
N PHE A 198 11.00 -6.80 -9.33
CA PHE A 198 11.31 -5.45 -8.82
C PHE A 198 11.71 -4.51 -9.96
N ASN A 199 12.58 -4.96 -10.87
CA ASN A 199 13.05 -4.16 -12.00
C ASN A 199 11.96 -3.96 -13.06
N LEU A 200 11.18 -5.00 -13.37
CA LEU A 200 10.11 -4.97 -14.37
C LEU A 200 9.05 -3.95 -13.97
N PHE A 201 8.61 -4.01 -12.73
CA PHE A 201 7.53 -3.17 -12.22
C PHE A 201 8.03 -1.88 -11.56
N LYS A 202 9.36 -1.67 -11.46
CA LYS A 202 9.97 -0.50 -10.81
C LYS A 202 9.50 -0.32 -9.36
N VAL A 203 9.34 -1.41 -8.63
CA VAL A 203 8.91 -1.38 -7.23
C VAL A 203 9.99 -0.72 -6.37
N GLN A 204 9.63 0.36 -5.71
CA GLN A 204 10.52 1.15 -4.85
C GLN A 204 10.13 1.11 -3.37
N VAL A 205 8.90 0.74 -3.09
CA VAL A 205 8.32 0.70 -1.74
C VAL A 205 7.96 -0.73 -1.37
N THR A 206 8.25 -1.14 -0.14
CA THR A 206 7.82 -2.41 0.43
C THR A 206 7.11 -2.22 1.77
N PRO A 207 6.07 -3.01 2.06
CA PRO A 207 5.50 -4.02 1.17
C PRO A 207 4.78 -3.39 -0.01
N THR A 208 4.72 -4.12 -1.12
CA THR A 208 3.83 -3.82 -2.25
C THR A 208 3.09 -5.11 -2.61
N THR A 209 1.79 -5.03 -2.81
CA THR A 209 0.95 -6.19 -3.11
C THR A 209 0.15 -5.98 -4.38
N LEU A 210 0.26 -6.93 -5.31
CA LEU A 210 -0.53 -7.00 -6.53
C LEU A 210 -1.57 -8.11 -6.42
N LEU A 211 -2.76 -7.86 -6.99
CA LEU A 211 -3.76 -8.89 -7.26
C LEU A 211 -3.95 -9.02 -8.77
N VAL A 212 -3.89 -10.24 -9.25
CA VAL A 212 -4.04 -10.58 -10.66
C VAL A 212 -5.20 -11.56 -10.81
N ASP A 213 -6.07 -11.33 -11.79
CA ASP A 213 -7.24 -12.19 -12.01
C ASP A 213 -6.89 -13.50 -12.72
N LYS A 214 -7.87 -14.41 -12.84
CA LYS A 214 -7.70 -15.72 -13.50
C LYS A 214 -7.33 -15.63 -14.99
N LYS A 215 -7.54 -14.47 -15.63
CA LYS A 215 -7.11 -14.20 -17.01
C LYS A 215 -5.69 -13.68 -17.10
N GLY A 216 -5.04 -13.49 -15.94
CA GLY A 216 -3.69 -12.93 -15.86
C GLY A 216 -3.65 -11.40 -16.02
N ILE A 217 -4.75 -10.70 -15.76
CA ILE A 217 -4.80 -9.23 -15.81
C ILE A 217 -4.52 -8.68 -14.40
N ILE A 218 -3.60 -7.71 -14.29
CA ILE A 218 -3.32 -7.00 -13.04
C ILE A 218 -4.54 -6.14 -12.71
N ARG A 219 -5.22 -6.42 -11.61
CA ARG A 219 -6.46 -5.74 -11.23
C ARG A 219 -6.24 -4.72 -10.11
N TYR A 220 -5.37 -5.02 -9.18
CA TYR A 220 -5.12 -4.17 -8.02
C TYR A 220 -3.63 -4.14 -7.67
N TRP A 221 -3.22 -2.99 -7.18
CA TRP A 221 -1.84 -2.72 -6.78
C TRP A 221 -1.83 -1.77 -5.59
N GLU A 222 -1.24 -2.16 -4.47
CA GLU A 222 -1.10 -1.30 -3.30
C GLU A 222 0.34 -1.24 -2.82
N GLU A 223 0.85 -0.03 -2.61
CA GLU A 223 2.15 0.23 -2.01
C GLU A 223 2.02 0.59 -0.53
N GLY A 224 2.95 0.10 0.28
CA GLY A 224 2.88 0.19 1.73
C GLY A 224 1.73 -0.64 2.30
N THR A 225 1.60 -0.64 3.62
CA THR A 225 0.59 -1.42 4.32
C THR A 225 -0.10 -0.61 5.41
N SER A 226 -1.40 -0.82 5.54
CA SER A 226 -2.22 -0.42 6.67
C SER A 226 -3.35 -1.44 6.84
N GLU A 227 -4.01 -1.45 7.97
CA GLU A 227 -5.18 -2.32 8.19
C GLU A 227 -6.24 -2.10 7.10
N SER A 228 -6.55 -0.84 6.77
CA SER A 228 -7.52 -0.50 5.72
C SER A 228 -7.11 -0.98 4.33
N LYS A 229 -5.81 -0.89 3.97
CA LYS A 229 -5.29 -1.38 2.69
C LYS A 229 -5.40 -2.91 2.60
N ARG A 230 -5.03 -3.61 3.67
CA ARG A 230 -5.14 -5.08 3.71
C ARG A 230 -6.59 -5.55 3.64
N ALA A 231 -7.50 -4.90 4.39
CA ALA A 231 -8.93 -5.19 4.32
C ALA A 231 -9.50 -4.94 2.91
N TYR A 232 -9.11 -3.83 2.28
CA TYR A 232 -9.50 -3.53 0.90
C TYR A 232 -9.01 -4.61 -0.08
N LEU A 233 -7.71 -4.95 -0.04
CA LEU A 233 -7.16 -5.96 -0.93
C LEU A 233 -7.81 -7.33 -0.72
N LEU A 234 -8.10 -7.71 0.53
CA LEU A 234 -8.81 -8.97 0.81
C LEU A 234 -10.22 -8.97 0.22
N ASP A 235 -10.97 -7.88 0.34
CA ASP A 235 -12.30 -7.78 -0.27
C ASP A 235 -12.22 -7.90 -1.81
N ARG A 236 -11.24 -7.24 -2.44
CA ARG A 236 -10.99 -7.37 -3.88
C ARG A 236 -10.56 -8.78 -4.28
N LEU A 237 -9.75 -9.44 -3.45
CA LEU A 237 -9.32 -10.82 -3.69
C LEU A 237 -10.49 -11.80 -3.64
N LYS A 238 -11.42 -11.62 -2.70
CA LYS A 238 -12.67 -12.41 -2.62
C LYS A 238 -13.50 -12.27 -3.90
N GLU A 239 -13.62 -11.05 -4.42
CA GLU A 239 -14.34 -10.80 -5.68
C GLU A 239 -13.67 -11.53 -6.84
N LEU A 240 -12.33 -11.40 -6.98
CA LEU A 240 -11.58 -12.10 -8.04
C LEU A 240 -11.64 -13.62 -7.92
N SER A 241 -11.72 -14.14 -6.67
CA SER A 241 -11.83 -15.58 -6.42
C SER A 241 -13.21 -16.14 -6.75
N ALA A 242 -14.24 -15.29 -6.76
CA ALA A 242 -15.62 -15.66 -7.08
C ALA A 242 -15.97 -15.55 -8.58
N GLU A 243 -15.14 -14.87 -9.38
CA GLU A 243 -15.30 -14.78 -10.84
C GLU A 243 -15.03 -16.13 -11.53
#